data_61d294e3e8d3177b36401457ce171335
#
_entry.id   61d294e3e8d3177b36401457ce171335
#
_cell.length_a   1.000
_cell.length_b   1.000
_cell.length_c   1.000
_cell.angle_alpha   90.00
_cell.angle_beta   90.00
_cell.angle_gamma   90.00
#
_symmetry.space_group_name_H-M   'P 1'
#
loop_
_entity.id
_entity.type
_entity.pdbx_description
1 polymer ?
#
loop_
_entity_poly.entity_id
_entity_poly.type
_entity_poly.pdbx_seq_one_letter_code
_entity_poly.pdbx_strand_id
1 'polypeptide(L)'
;MIEYFVPGASTYAGDIDFLFDMITVIVGFWFVMVLAVMTYLMVRFRRREGVRAAYISGDPHSQKKWTHYPHYSVIALDVVIIVFTVIVWVDVKQTLPQAEDKIRVVGQQWSWRLYWHLQIKKCHLLWILMK
;
A
#
# COMPACT_ATOMS: atom_id res chain seq x y z
N MET A 1 -11.95 -1.84 -7.39
CA MET A 1 -12.14 -0.39 -7.68
C MET A 1 -11.11 0.11 -8.70
N ILE A 2 -9.84 -0.21 -8.54
CA ILE A 2 -8.74 0.19 -9.45
C ILE A 2 -8.89 -0.47 -10.82
N GLU A 3 -9.33 -1.71 -10.89
CA GLU A 3 -9.57 -2.49 -12.11
C GLU A 3 -10.49 -1.78 -13.14
N TYR A 4 -11.38 -0.89 -12.66
CA TYR A 4 -12.23 -0.09 -13.54
C TYR A 4 -11.43 0.99 -14.31
N PHE A 5 -10.33 1.49 -13.73
CA PHE A 5 -9.52 2.55 -14.32
C PHE A 5 -8.29 2.04 -15.06
N VAL A 6 -7.75 0.90 -14.62
CA VAL A 6 -6.54 0.31 -15.20
C VAL A 6 -6.77 -1.20 -15.38
N PRO A 7 -6.88 -1.70 -16.62
CA PRO A 7 -7.04 -3.12 -16.87
C PRO A 7 -5.80 -3.89 -16.41
N GLY A 8 -6.03 -4.97 -15.65
CA GLY A 8 -4.96 -5.84 -15.15
C GLY A 8 -4.23 -6.54 -16.29
N ALA A 9 -2.97 -6.22 -16.50
CA ALA A 9 -2.11 -6.81 -17.52
C ALA A 9 -1.11 -7.85 -16.97
N SER A 10 -1.12 -8.09 -15.66
CA SER A 10 -0.23 -9.02 -14.97
C SER A 10 -1.01 -10.15 -14.32
N THR A 11 -0.39 -11.33 -14.22
CA THR A 11 -0.94 -12.49 -13.48
C THR A 11 -1.21 -12.14 -12.01
N TYR A 12 -0.43 -11.24 -11.43
CA TYR A 12 -0.55 -10.80 -10.04
C TYR A 12 -1.42 -9.54 -9.84
N ALA A 13 -2.02 -9.02 -10.91
CA ALA A 13 -2.82 -7.79 -10.83
C ALA A 13 -3.96 -7.90 -9.81
N GLY A 14 -4.65 -9.05 -9.79
CA GLY A 14 -5.76 -9.28 -8.88
C GLY A 14 -5.38 -9.22 -7.40
N ASP A 15 -4.23 -9.79 -7.03
CA ASP A 15 -3.76 -9.80 -5.64
C ASP A 15 -3.30 -8.40 -5.18
N ILE A 16 -2.67 -7.67 -6.09
CA ILE A 16 -2.25 -6.29 -5.84
C ILE A 16 -3.47 -5.37 -5.72
N ASP A 17 -4.45 -5.50 -6.62
CA ASP A 17 -5.69 -4.73 -6.60
C ASP A 17 -6.51 -4.99 -5.32
N PHE A 18 -6.54 -6.26 -4.87
CA PHE A 18 -7.16 -6.61 -3.59
C PHE A 18 -6.51 -5.88 -2.41
N LEU A 19 -5.17 -5.80 -2.37
CA LEU A 19 -4.47 -5.05 -1.32
C LEU A 19 -4.82 -3.56 -1.36
N PHE A 20 -4.85 -2.96 -2.54
CA PHE A 20 -5.23 -1.56 -2.70
C PHE A 20 -6.67 -1.29 -2.26
N ASP A 21 -7.60 -2.16 -2.63
CA ASP A 21 -9.01 -2.03 -2.24
C ASP A 21 -9.17 -2.19 -0.72
N MET A 22 -8.50 -3.17 -0.12
CA MET A 22 -8.49 -3.38 1.33
C MET A 22 -7.95 -2.15 2.08
N ILE A 23 -6.79 -1.64 1.66
CA ILE A 23 -6.19 -0.44 2.25
C ILE A 23 -7.12 0.76 2.08
N THR A 24 -7.70 0.94 0.89
CA THR A 24 -8.61 2.05 0.60
C THR A 24 -9.85 2.03 1.50
N VAL A 25 -10.43 0.85 1.73
CA VAL A 25 -11.59 0.70 2.62
C VAL A 25 -11.22 1.01 4.07
N ILE A 26 -10.09 0.48 4.57
CA ILE A 26 -9.64 0.71 5.94
C ILE A 26 -9.31 2.20 6.16
N VAL A 27 -8.51 2.80 5.28
CA VAL A 27 -8.11 4.21 5.40
C VAL A 27 -9.32 5.13 5.20
N GLY A 28 -10.19 4.82 4.24
CA GLY A 28 -11.43 5.57 3.99
C GLY A 28 -12.37 5.55 5.19
N PHE A 29 -12.55 4.39 5.82
CA PHE A 29 -13.34 4.29 7.06
C PHE A 29 -12.79 5.19 8.17
N TRP A 30 -11.47 5.13 8.43
CA TRP A 30 -10.84 5.97 9.45
C TRP A 30 -10.93 7.44 9.11
N PHE A 31 -10.76 7.80 7.86
CA PHE A 31 -10.89 9.18 7.40
C PHE A 31 -12.27 9.76 7.68
N VAL A 32 -13.32 9.02 7.29
CA VAL A 32 -14.72 9.43 7.55
C VAL A 32 -14.99 9.51 9.04
N MET A 33 -14.52 8.54 9.82
CA MET A 33 -14.71 8.53 11.27
C MET A 33 -14.04 9.74 11.93
N VAL A 34 -12.80 10.07 11.55
CA VAL A 34 -12.09 11.24 12.09
C VAL A 34 -12.82 12.53 11.73
N LEU A 35 -13.27 12.68 10.48
CA LEU A 35 -14.05 13.85 10.06
C LEU A 35 -15.36 13.97 10.85
N ALA A 36 -16.06 12.87 11.08
CA ALA A 36 -17.29 12.87 11.87
C ALA A 36 -17.04 13.28 13.32
N VAL A 37 -15.99 12.73 13.96
CA VAL A 37 -15.61 13.11 15.34
C VAL A 37 -15.17 14.58 15.40
N MET A 38 -14.36 15.05 14.47
CA MET A 38 -13.93 16.45 14.41
C MET A 38 -15.13 17.39 14.26
N THR A 39 -16.04 17.08 13.34
CA THR A 39 -17.25 17.87 13.11
C THR A 39 -18.13 17.87 14.36
N TYR A 40 -18.34 16.71 14.99
CA TYR A 40 -19.09 16.59 16.24
C TYR A 40 -18.48 17.46 17.34
N LEU A 41 -17.16 17.40 17.54
CA LEU A 41 -16.48 18.21 18.56
C LEU A 41 -16.61 19.70 18.28
N MET A 42 -16.44 20.13 17.03
CA MET A 42 -16.61 21.54 16.65
C MET A 42 -18.02 22.07 16.94
N VAL A 43 -19.05 21.29 16.63
CA VAL A 43 -20.45 21.67 16.88
C VAL A 43 -20.78 21.64 18.38
N ARG A 44 -20.33 20.57 19.08
CA ARG A 44 -20.66 20.34 20.49
C ARG A 44 -19.95 21.31 21.43
N PHE A 45 -18.72 21.65 21.15
CA PHE A 45 -17.87 22.54 21.97
C PHE A 45 -17.77 23.96 21.39
N ARG A 46 -18.60 24.31 20.47
CA ARG A 46 -18.74 25.68 19.97
C ARG A 46 -18.89 26.67 21.13
N ARG A 47 -18.16 27.80 21.05
CA ARG A 47 -18.27 28.89 22.02
C ARG A 47 -19.72 29.33 22.24
N ARG A 48 -20.14 29.35 23.48
CA ARG A 48 -21.43 29.87 23.91
C ARG A 48 -21.20 30.99 24.90
N GLU A 49 -22.00 32.06 24.82
CA GLU A 49 -21.93 33.19 25.78
C GLU A 49 -22.26 32.70 27.19
N GLY A 50 -21.47 33.14 28.18
CA GLY A 50 -21.65 32.78 29.61
C GLY A 50 -21.12 31.40 30.03
N VAL A 51 -20.64 30.55 29.11
CA VAL A 51 -20.07 29.24 29.45
C VAL A 51 -18.54 29.28 29.42
N ARG A 52 -17.90 28.98 30.56
CA ARG A 52 -16.43 28.82 30.61
C ARG A 52 -16.02 27.52 29.98
N ALA A 53 -14.90 27.53 29.24
CA ALA A 53 -14.30 26.33 28.70
C ALA A 53 -13.86 25.38 29.82
N ALA A 54 -14.18 24.08 29.67
CA ALA A 54 -13.68 23.04 30.57
C ALA A 54 -12.21 22.80 30.31
N TYR A 55 -11.39 22.86 31.34
CA TYR A 55 -9.98 22.49 31.25
C TYR A 55 -9.83 20.97 31.44
N ILE A 56 -9.28 20.29 30.42
CA ILE A 56 -9.00 18.86 30.44
C ILE A 56 -7.48 18.70 30.51
N SER A 57 -6.95 18.30 31.66
CA SER A 57 -5.50 18.12 31.87
C SER A 57 -4.93 16.89 31.14
N GLY A 58 -5.75 15.88 30.89
CA GLY A 58 -5.31 14.63 30.33
C GLY A 58 -4.65 13.65 31.32
N ASP A 59 -4.44 14.08 32.57
CA ASP A 59 -3.76 13.25 33.60
C ASP A 59 -4.63 12.10 34.16
N PRO A 60 -5.93 12.26 34.41
CA PRO A 60 -6.74 11.18 34.93
C PRO A 60 -6.77 9.95 34.02
N HIS A 61 -6.70 8.77 34.60
CA HIS A 61 -6.72 7.48 33.88
C HIS A 61 -7.94 7.34 32.95
N SER A 62 -9.06 7.93 33.31
CA SER A 62 -10.29 7.95 32.50
C SER A 62 -10.13 8.76 31.19
N GLN A 63 -9.32 9.81 31.21
CA GLN A 63 -9.07 10.65 30.04
C GLN A 63 -8.03 10.02 29.09
N LYS A 64 -7.02 9.32 29.64
CA LYS A 64 -6.00 8.60 28.86
C LYS A 64 -6.59 7.49 27.98
N LYS A 65 -7.68 6.87 28.42
CA LYS A 65 -8.37 5.82 27.62
C LYS A 65 -8.80 6.33 26.25
N TRP A 66 -9.26 7.57 26.13
CA TRP A 66 -9.68 8.15 24.86
C TRP A 66 -8.55 8.30 23.83
N THR A 67 -7.31 8.39 24.29
CA THR A 67 -6.13 8.41 23.43
C THR A 67 -5.66 7.02 23.09
N HIS A 68 -5.72 6.09 24.05
CA HIS A 68 -5.20 4.74 23.87
C HIS A 68 -6.07 3.86 22.96
N TYR A 69 -7.41 3.94 23.07
CA TYR A 69 -8.30 3.10 22.26
C TYR A 69 -8.12 3.29 20.74
N PRO A 70 -8.16 4.51 20.19
CA PRO A 70 -7.91 4.69 18.76
C PRO A 70 -6.51 4.23 18.36
N HIS A 71 -5.50 4.45 19.20
CA HIS A 71 -4.14 4.05 18.90
C HIS A 71 -3.99 2.52 18.78
N TYR A 72 -4.50 1.77 19.75
CA TYR A 72 -4.48 0.30 19.66
C TYR A 72 -5.33 -0.24 18.51
N SER A 73 -6.42 0.42 18.18
CA SER A 73 -7.27 0.04 17.05
C SER A 73 -6.52 0.19 15.71
N VAL A 74 -5.76 1.27 15.54
CA VAL A 74 -4.92 1.47 14.34
C VAL A 74 -3.83 0.40 14.28
N ILE A 75 -3.11 0.15 15.38
CA ILE A 75 -2.06 -0.89 15.42
C ILE A 75 -2.62 -2.27 15.02
N ALA A 76 -3.80 -2.63 15.52
CA ALA A 76 -4.41 -3.91 15.17
C ALA A 76 -4.70 -4.03 13.66
N LEU A 77 -5.16 -2.95 13.03
CA LEU A 77 -5.41 -2.91 11.58
C LEU A 77 -4.10 -2.91 10.78
N ASP A 78 -3.08 -2.20 11.25
CA ASP A 78 -1.76 -2.21 10.61
C ASP A 78 -1.16 -3.61 10.57
N VAL A 79 -1.31 -4.39 11.65
CA VAL A 79 -0.87 -5.79 11.68
C VAL A 79 -1.59 -6.62 10.61
N VAL A 80 -2.90 -6.42 10.44
CA VAL A 80 -3.66 -7.10 9.38
C VAL A 80 -3.12 -6.73 8.00
N ILE A 81 -2.91 -5.45 7.73
CA ILE A 81 -2.36 -4.97 6.45
C ILE A 81 -0.98 -5.58 6.19
N ILE A 82 -0.10 -5.58 7.19
CA ILE A 82 1.26 -6.14 7.07
C ILE A 82 1.20 -7.63 6.72
N VAL A 83 0.35 -8.41 7.38
CA VAL A 83 0.23 -9.85 7.11
C VAL A 83 -0.18 -10.10 5.65
N PHE A 84 -1.23 -9.44 5.16
CA PHE A 84 -1.65 -9.59 3.77
C PHE A 84 -0.61 -9.10 2.77
N THR A 85 0.05 -7.97 3.07
CA THR A 85 1.13 -7.44 2.22
C THR A 85 2.31 -8.41 2.12
N VAL A 86 2.70 -9.05 3.24
CA VAL A 86 3.79 -10.05 3.23
C VAL A 86 3.40 -11.28 2.41
N ILE A 87 2.15 -11.76 2.52
CA ILE A 87 1.66 -12.90 1.74
C ILE A 87 1.77 -12.59 0.24
N VAL A 88 1.21 -11.47 -0.20
CA VAL A 88 1.26 -11.07 -1.62
C VAL A 88 2.70 -10.82 -2.07
N TRP A 89 3.54 -10.22 -1.22
CA TRP A 89 4.95 -9.98 -1.53
C TRP A 89 5.72 -11.29 -1.76
N VAL A 90 5.49 -12.31 -0.91
CA VAL A 90 6.11 -13.64 -1.06
C VAL A 90 5.65 -14.27 -2.37
N ASP A 91 4.37 -14.20 -2.68
CA ASP A 91 3.83 -14.79 -3.91
C ASP A 91 4.41 -14.13 -5.15
N VAL A 92 4.46 -12.81 -5.19
CA VAL A 92 5.00 -12.04 -6.33
C VAL A 92 6.53 -12.21 -6.49
N LYS A 93 7.27 -12.37 -5.38
CA LYS A 93 8.74 -12.36 -5.43
C LYS A 93 9.38 -13.73 -5.40
N GLN A 94 8.75 -14.72 -4.76
CA GLN A 94 9.33 -16.05 -4.58
C GLN A 94 8.67 -17.11 -5.44
N THR A 95 7.37 -16.99 -5.69
CA THR A 95 6.62 -17.92 -6.52
C THR A 95 6.55 -17.42 -7.96
N LEU A 96 7.70 -17.36 -8.63
CA LEU A 96 7.75 -16.92 -10.02
C LEU A 96 7.12 -17.97 -10.93
N PRO A 97 6.17 -17.59 -11.82
CA PRO A 97 5.63 -18.49 -12.83
C PRO A 97 6.72 -18.90 -13.81
N GLN A 98 6.57 -20.07 -14.42
CA GLN A 98 7.49 -20.50 -15.47
C GLN A 98 7.43 -19.50 -16.62
N ALA A 99 8.57 -18.91 -16.94
CA ALA A 99 8.66 -17.93 -18.01
C ALA A 99 8.56 -18.65 -19.37
N GLU A 100 7.56 -18.31 -20.15
CA GLU A 100 7.43 -18.75 -21.55
C GLU A 100 8.48 -18.04 -22.40
N ASP A 101 8.72 -16.77 -22.16
CA ASP A 101 9.73 -15.95 -22.83
C ASP A 101 10.67 -15.26 -21.86
N LYS A 102 11.96 -15.20 -22.22
CA LYS A 102 12.99 -14.51 -21.45
C LYS A 102 13.54 -13.34 -22.25
N ILE A 103 13.41 -12.16 -21.68
CA ILE A 103 13.96 -10.92 -22.24
C ILE A 103 15.11 -10.47 -21.35
N ARG A 104 16.28 -10.29 -21.94
CA ARG A 104 17.42 -9.70 -21.26
C ARG A 104 17.38 -8.18 -21.43
N VAL A 105 17.27 -7.47 -20.32
CA VAL A 105 17.32 -6.02 -20.29
C VAL A 105 18.69 -5.58 -19.81
N VAL A 106 19.40 -4.79 -20.60
CA VAL A 106 20.70 -4.22 -20.25
C VAL A 106 20.55 -2.72 -20.13
N GLY A 107 20.69 -2.20 -18.90
CA GLY A 107 20.77 -0.77 -18.63
C GLY A 107 22.17 -0.24 -18.91
N GLN A 108 22.28 0.77 -19.75
CA GLN A 108 23.52 1.52 -20.00
C GLN A 108 23.27 2.99 -19.70
N GLN A 109 24.32 3.76 -19.47
CA GLN A 109 24.20 5.20 -19.28
C GLN A 109 23.48 5.82 -20.50
N TRP A 110 22.31 6.42 -20.23
CA TRP A 110 21.40 7.06 -21.18
C TRP A 110 20.66 6.15 -22.17
N SER A 111 20.72 4.81 -22.04
CA SER A 111 19.96 3.92 -22.92
C SER A 111 19.61 2.58 -22.27
N TRP A 112 18.53 1.95 -22.78
CA TRP A 112 18.13 0.60 -22.42
C TRP A 112 18.14 -0.27 -23.67
N ARG A 113 18.75 -1.47 -23.59
CA ARG A 113 18.72 -2.43 -24.67
C ARG A 113 17.96 -3.68 -24.24
N LEU A 114 16.98 -4.07 -25.05
CA LEU A 114 16.20 -5.29 -24.85
C LEU A 114 16.64 -6.35 -25.84
N TYR A 115 16.97 -7.54 -25.36
CA TYR A 115 17.36 -8.68 -26.17
C TYR A 115 16.38 -9.82 -25.97
N TRP A 116 15.71 -10.25 -27.05
CA TRP A 116 14.88 -11.44 -27.04
C TRP A 116 15.74 -12.70 -27.04
N HIS A 117 15.23 -13.79 -26.47
CA HIS A 117 15.97 -15.05 -26.33
C HIS A 117 16.61 -15.57 -27.63
N LEU A 118 15.96 -15.36 -28.77
CA LEU A 118 16.47 -15.76 -30.09
C LEU A 118 17.74 -15.00 -30.51
N GLN A 119 17.91 -13.74 -30.10
CA GLN A 119 19.12 -12.95 -30.42
C GLN A 119 20.28 -13.25 -29.47
N ILE A 120 20.00 -13.71 -28.25
CA ILE A 120 21.06 -14.05 -27.27
C ILE A 120 21.92 -15.20 -27.79
N LYS A 121 21.32 -16.21 -28.41
CA LYS A 121 22.07 -17.31 -29.04
C LYS A 121 22.97 -16.84 -30.17
N LYS A 122 22.52 -15.89 -31.00
CA LYS A 122 23.35 -15.33 -32.10
C LYS A 122 24.53 -14.50 -31.59
N CYS A 123 24.36 -13.70 -30.57
CA CYS A 123 25.43 -12.90 -29.97
C CYS A 123 26.51 -13.78 -29.32
N HIS A 124 26.11 -14.86 -28.66
CA HIS A 124 27.09 -15.78 -28.05
C HIS A 124 27.92 -16.54 -29.10
N LEU A 125 27.30 -16.94 -30.20
CA LEU A 125 27.99 -17.59 -31.33
C LEU A 125 28.94 -16.63 -32.03
N LEU A 126 28.55 -15.39 -32.27
CA LEU A 126 29.43 -14.37 -32.88
C LEU A 126 30.62 -14.04 -32.00
N TRP A 127 30.47 -14.03 -30.68
CA TRP A 127 31.58 -13.80 -29.74
C TRP A 127 32.59 -14.95 -29.72
N ILE A 128 32.09 -16.21 -29.89
CA ILE A 128 32.95 -17.40 -29.99
C ILE A 128 33.72 -17.43 -31.33
N LEU A 129 33.13 -16.93 -32.41
CA LEU A 129 33.75 -16.90 -33.74
C LEU A 129 34.72 -15.72 -33.94
N MET A 130 34.68 -14.70 -33.07
CA MET A 130 35.62 -13.57 -33.10
C MET A 130 36.82 -13.73 -32.13
N LYS A 131 36.97 -14.88 -31.50
CA LYS A 131 38.10 -15.21 -30.62
C LYS A 131 38.99 -16.22 -31.30
#